data_b7f64665e2885aa5f996d5f34368d130
#
_entry.id   b7f64665e2885aa5f996d5f34368d130
#
_cell.length_a   1.000
_cell.length_b   1.000
_cell.length_c   1.000
_cell.angle_alpha   90.00
_cell.angle_beta   90.00
_cell.angle_gamma   90.00
#
_symmetry.space_group_name_H-M   'P 1'
#
loop_
_entity.id
_entity.type
_entity.pdbx_description
1 polymer ?
#
loop_
_entity_poly.entity_id
_entity_poly.type
_entity_poly.pdbx_seq_one_letter_code
_entity_poly.pdbx_strand_id
1 'polypeptide(L)'
;MKNTKTEIRKKIESVLSSLVLVIALILCFTVVVQVYTNGYAQIGGISLFRVVTGSMEPEIPVGSLLVCKETNITQIQEGEIVCFRSKNPQIMGEIVTHRVINITTGGDGQVLLETKGDANLSADAEYVTANNLIGRVSYYSKDNNVMASLVNVFSDKIGFMLLVLFPTLLIAGFILRSCISNMRRDMEIALEEEKRAKMKEKYLVSKEEYAAMVARIKNELVEELKHDVEKTGEMPAENVTTE
;
A
#
# COMPACT_ATOMS: atom_id res chain seq x y z
N MET A 1 -29.77 15.38 2.46
CA MET A 1 -29.47 13.93 2.56
C MET A 1 -28.54 13.37 1.46
N LYS A 2 -28.43 13.94 0.26
CA LYS A 2 -27.51 13.46 -0.79
C LYS A 2 -26.01 13.68 -0.48
N ASN A 3 -25.66 14.72 0.28
CA ASN A 3 -24.28 15.08 0.61
C ASN A 3 -23.59 14.11 1.59
N THR A 4 -24.33 13.60 2.57
CA THR A 4 -23.79 12.74 3.64
C THR A 4 -23.29 11.39 3.11
N LYS A 5 -24.02 10.77 2.16
CA LYS A 5 -23.61 9.50 1.53
C LYS A 5 -22.31 9.63 0.71
N THR A 6 -22.14 10.77 0.04
CA THR A 6 -20.93 11.03 -0.78
C THR A 6 -19.70 11.27 0.10
N GLU A 7 -19.86 11.94 1.23
CA GLU A 7 -18.78 12.16 2.20
C GLU A 7 -18.36 10.87 2.91
N ILE A 8 -19.34 10.04 3.30
CA ILE A 8 -19.05 8.72 3.89
C ILE A 8 -18.29 7.84 2.89
N ARG A 9 -18.73 7.82 1.62
CA ARG A 9 -18.06 7.04 0.58
C ARG A 9 -16.60 7.49 0.38
N LYS A 10 -16.33 8.79 0.30
CA LYS A 10 -14.97 9.33 0.18
C LYS A 10 -14.09 8.97 1.38
N LYS A 11 -14.62 9.02 2.61
CA LYS A 11 -13.90 8.58 3.81
C LYS A 11 -13.57 7.09 3.76
N ILE A 12 -14.51 6.25 3.33
CA ILE A 12 -14.28 4.80 3.17
C ILE A 12 -13.21 4.54 2.11
N GLU A 13 -13.28 5.19 0.95
CA GLU A 13 -12.28 5.07 -0.12
C GLU A 13 -10.88 5.51 0.34
N SER A 14 -10.78 6.59 1.13
CA SER A 14 -9.53 7.05 1.72
C SER A 14 -8.95 6.05 2.74
N VAL A 15 -9.78 5.50 3.62
CA VAL A 15 -9.34 4.48 4.60
C VAL A 15 -8.92 3.21 3.88
N LEU A 16 -9.67 2.77 2.88
CA LEU A 16 -9.35 1.57 2.10
C LEU A 16 -8.02 1.74 1.35
N SER A 17 -7.79 2.90 0.71
CA SER A 17 -6.53 3.18 0.01
C SER A 17 -5.34 3.23 0.97
N SER A 18 -5.50 3.79 2.17
CA SER A 18 -4.47 3.80 3.20
C SER A 18 -4.15 2.39 3.71
N LEU A 19 -5.17 1.54 3.87
CA LEU A 19 -4.99 0.14 4.28
C LEU A 19 -4.21 -0.66 3.24
N VAL A 20 -4.57 -0.52 1.96
CA VAL A 20 -3.86 -1.15 0.83
C VAL A 20 -2.40 -0.71 0.79
N LEU A 21 -2.12 0.59 1.00
CA LEU A 21 -0.75 1.08 1.06
C LEU A 21 0.05 0.45 2.20
N VAL A 22 -0.51 0.40 3.41
CA VAL A 22 0.16 -0.21 4.57
C VAL A 22 0.48 -1.68 4.31
N ILE A 23 -0.47 -2.44 3.75
CA ILE A 23 -0.26 -3.84 3.37
C ILE A 23 0.87 -3.96 2.33
N ALA A 24 0.86 -3.12 1.29
CA ALA A 24 1.90 -3.11 0.27
C ALA A 24 3.30 -2.80 0.85
N LEU A 25 3.39 -1.84 1.78
CA LEU A 25 4.65 -1.52 2.47
C LEU A 25 5.15 -2.67 3.34
N ILE A 26 4.26 -3.35 4.06
CA ILE A 26 4.60 -4.53 4.87
C ILE A 26 5.12 -5.66 3.96
N LEU A 27 4.42 -5.96 2.86
CA LEU A 27 4.85 -6.96 1.89
C LEU A 27 6.21 -6.61 1.27
N CYS A 28 6.40 -5.35 0.89
CA CYS A 28 7.69 -4.87 0.38
C CYS A 28 8.81 -5.05 1.41
N PHE A 29 8.57 -4.65 2.65
CA PHE A 29 9.55 -4.79 3.74
C PHE A 29 9.90 -6.26 4.00
N THR A 30 8.90 -7.15 4.05
CA THR A 30 9.15 -8.59 4.26
C THR A 30 9.99 -9.19 3.13
N VAL A 31 9.72 -8.83 1.89
CA VAL A 31 10.51 -9.29 0.73
C VAL A 31 11.95 -8.78 0.80
N VAL A 32 12.17 -7.50 1.13
CA VAL A 32 13.51 -6.92 1.28
C VAL A 32 14.29 -7.65 2.39
N VAL A 33 13.67 -7.88 3.54
CA VAL A 33 14.28 -8.63 4.65
C VAL A 33 14.65 -10.05 4.20
N GLN A 34 13.77 -10.76 3.50
CA GLN A 34 14.04 -12.12 3.00
C GLN A 34 15.23 -12.14 2.03
N VAL A 35 15.29 -11.21 1.07
CA VAL A 35 16.42 -11.13 0.13
C VAL A 35 17.72 -10.83 0.86
N TYR A 36 17.69 -9.99 1.87
CA TYR A 36 18.88 -9.66 2.66
C TYR A 36 19.36 -10.82 3.53
N THR A 37 18.44 -11.56 4.19
CA THR A 37 18.79 -12.64 5.11
C THR A 37 19.03 -13.97 4.40
N ASN A 38 18.17 -14.31 3.43
CA ASN A 38 18.17 -15.61 2.76
C ASN A 38 18.83 -15.59 1.37
N GLY A 39 19.09 -14.40 0.81
CA GLY A 39 19.60 -14.24 -0.55
C GLY A 39 18.55 -14.41 -1.66
N TYR A 40 17.31 -14.71 -1.30
CA TYR A 40 16.19 -14.82 -2.24
C TYR A 40 14.87 -14.44 -1.58
N ALA A 41 13.86 -14.09 -2.41
CA ALA A 41 12.50 -13.85 -1.97
C ALA A 41 11.64 -15.11 -2.14
N GLN A 42 10.78 -15.37 -1.16
CA GLN A 42 9.77 -16.43 -1.20
C GLN A 42 8.40 -15.84 -0.86
N ILE A 43 7.44 -16.01 -1.74
CA ILE A 43 6.08 -15.51 -1.56
C ILE A 43 5.12 -16.69 -1.74
N GLY A 44 4.36 -17.02 -0.69
CA GLY A 44 3.41 -18.13 -0.74
C GLY A 44 4.05 -19.50 -1.04
N GLY A 45 5.29 -19.72 -0.60
CA GLY A 45 6.03 -20.96 -0.86
C GLY A 45 6.63 -21.05 -2.27
N ILE A 46 6.59 -19.95 -3.06
CA ILE A 46 7.16 -19.88 -4.40
C ILE A 46 8.36 -18.95 -4.40
N SER A 47 9.48 -19.40 -4.97
CA SER A 47 10.69 -18.63 -5.18
C SER A 47 11.05 -18.61 -6.65
N LEU A 48 11.61 -17.50 -7.12
CA LEU A 48 12.07 -17.31 -8.50
C LEU A 48 13.59 -17.23 -8.51
N PHE A 49 14.21 -18.02 -9.38
CA PHE A 49 15.66 -18.02 -9.58
C PHE A 49 16.02 -17.87 -11.05
N ARG A 50 17.21 -17.38 -11.29
CA ARG A 50 17.82 -17.35 -12.62
C ARG A 50 19.01 -18.30 -12.66
N VAL A 51 19.07 -19.11 -13.71
CA VAL A 51 20.21 -20.01 -13.95
C VAL A 51 21.40 -19.16 -14.40
N VAL A 52 22.52 -19.25 -13.66
CA VAL A 52 23.76 -18.50 -13.95
C VAL A 52 24.88 -19.40 -14.45
N THR A 53 24.77 -20.73 -14.29
CA THR A 53 25.79 -21.71 -14.71
C THR A 53 25.18 -22.77 -15.63
N GLY A 54 26.00 -23.39 -16.45
CA GLY A 54 25.58 -24.41 -17.43
C GLY A 54 25.48 -25.84 -16.85
N SER A 55 25.49 -26.02 -15.53
CA SER A 55 25.48 -27.36 -14.91
C SER A 55 24.25 -28.19 -15.23
N MET A 56 23.13 -27.54 -15.63
CA MET A 56 21.88 -28.18 -16.01
C MET A 56 21.63 -28.20 -17.53
N GLU A 57 22.62 -27.80 -18.34
CA GLU A 57 22.51 -27.94 -19.80
C GLU A 57 22.54 -29.40 -20.25
N PRO A 58 21.89 -29.74 -21.36
CA PRO A 58 21.06 -28.86 -22.21
C PRO A 58 19.63 -28.66 -21.72
N GLU A 59 19.20 -29.31 -20.64
CA GLU A 59 17.80 -29.31 -20.19
C GLU A 59 17.37 -27.91 -19.73
N ILE A 60 18.21 -27.23 -18.95
CA ILE A 60 17.95 -25.88 -18.48
C ILE A 60 19.13 -24.98 -18.89
N PRO A 61 18.97 -24.16 -19.96
CA PRO A 61 20.02 -23.27 -20.45
C PRO A 61 20.36 -22.16 -19.44
N VAL A 62 21.59 -21.65 -19.52
CA VAL A 62 21.99 -20.44 -18.80
C VAL A 62 21.07 -19.27 -19.14
N GLY A 63 20.65 -18.51 -18.13
CA GLY A 63 19.70 -17.41 -18.29
C GLY A 63 18.23 -17.79 -18.11
N SER A 64 17.93 -19.08 -18.02
CA SER A 64 16.54 -19.57 -17.78
C SER A 64 15.97 -19.08 -16.45
N LEU A 65 14.69 -18.80 -16.47
CA LEU A 65 13.90 -18.56 -15.24
C LEU A 65 13.47 -19.89 -14.64
N LEU A 66 13.68 -20.05 -13.34
CA LEU A 66 13.19 -21.17 -12.54
C LEU A 66 12.11 -20.72 -11.59
N VAL A 67 11.03 -21.46 -11.53
CA VAL A 67 9.99 -21.37 -10.49
C VAL A 67 10.18 -22.54 -9.55
N CYS A 68 10.65 -22.26 -8.34
CA CYS A 68 10.86 -23.24 -7.29
C CYS A 68 9.70 -23.17 -6.30
N LYS A 69 9.07 -24.32 -6.03
CA LYS A 69 8.00 -24.45 -5.03
C LYS A 69 8.53 -25.17 -3.81
N GLU A 70 8.36 -24.55 -2.65
CA GLU A 70 8.68 -25.17 -1.37
C GLU A 70 8.00 -26.55 -1.26
N THR A 71 8.78 -27.57 -0.92
CA THR A 71 8.33 -28.95 -0.91
C THR A 71 9.04 -29.68 0.21
N ASN A 72 8.29 -30.53 0.92
CA ASN A 72 8.91 -31.36 1.94
C ASN A 72 9.86 -32.38 1.26
N ILE A 73 11.04 -32.61 1.84
CA ILE A 73 12.06 -33.50 1.30
C ILE A 73 11.50 -34.96 1.09
N THR A 74 10.55 -35.38 1.93
CA THR A 74 9.90 -36.71 1.82
C THR A 74 8.98 -36.85 0.61
N GLN A 75 8.64 -35.75 -0.05
CA GLN A 75 7.79 -35.71 -1.24
C GLN A 75 8.58 -35.67 -2.54
N ILE A 76 9.91 -35.47 -2.43
CA ILE A 76 10.80 -35.42 -3.59
C ILE A 76 10.99 -36.82 -4.12
N GLN A 77 11.02 -36.96 -5.45
CA GLN A 77 11.25 -38.22 -6.16
C GLN A 77 12.54 -38.16 -6.97
N GLU A 78 13.10 -39.34 -7.26
CA GLU A 78 14.24 -39.46 -8.18
C GLU A 78 13.87 -38.90 -9.57
N GLY A 79 14.80 -38.22 -10.19
CA GLY A 79 14.63 -37.52 -11.47
C GLY A 79 14.08 -36.10 -11.34
N GLU A 80 13.53 -35.72 -10.20
CA GLU A 80 13.08 -34.32 -10.00
C GLU A 80 14.25 -33.34 -9.85
N ILE A 81 14.04 -32.11 -10.27
CA ILE A 81 15.02 -31.02 -10.16
C ILE A 81 14.70 -30.23 -8.90
N VAL A 82 15.71 -30.03 -8.06
CA VAL A 82 15.59 -29.33 -6.78
C VAL A 82 16.51 -28.11 -6.70
N CYS A 83 16.04 -27.07 -6.00
CA CYS A 83 16.88 -25.94 -5.59
C CYS A 83 17.26 -26.12 -4.13
N PHE A 84 18.53 -25.98 -3.82
CA PHE A 84 19.05 -26.14 -2.48
C PHE A 84 20.22 -25.19 -2.23
N ARG A 85 20.52 -24.95 -0.96
CA ARG A 85 21.67 -24.17 -0.53
C ARG A 85 22.90 -25.09 -0.41
N SER A 86 23.94 -24.78 -1.18
CA SER A 86 25.18 -25.56 -1.13
C SER A 86 25.87 -25.44 0.23
N LYS A 87 26.40 -26.57 0.69
CA LYS A 87 27.30 -26.70 1.82
C LYS A 87 28.74 -26.91 1.37
N ASN A 88 28.98 -27.05 0.06
CA ASN A 88 30.31 -27.19 -0.50
C ASN A 88 31.16 -25.95 -0.14
N PRO A 89 32.35 -26.11 0.46
CA PRO A 89 33.19 -24.99 0.87
C PRO A 89 33.54 -23.98 -0.23
N GLN A 90 33.56 -24.41 -1.49
CA GLN A 90 33.88 -23.55 -2.65
C GLN A 90 32.76 -22.64 -3.04
N ILE A 91 31.50 -23.03 -2.80
CA ILE A 91 30.29 -22.33 -3.16
C ILE A 91 29.30 -22.30 -1.99
N MET A 92 29.81 -22.21 -0.76
CA MET A 92 29.03 -22.30 0.45
C MET A 92 27.98 -21.18 0.50
N GLY A 93 26.73 -21.58 0.70
CA GLY A 93 25.60 -20.66 0.80
C GLY A 93 25.00 -20.26 -0.54
N GLU A 94 25.61 -20.58 -1.67
CA GLU A 94 25.03 -20.34 -2.99
C GLU A 94 23.83 -21.26 -3.23
N ILE A 95 22.92 -20.80 -4.06
CA ILE A 95 21.73 -21.57 -4.45
C ILE A 95 22.08 -22.37 -5.70
N VAL A 96 22.01 -23.69 -5.58
CA VAL A 96 22.31 -24.66 -6.62
C VAL A 96 20.98 -25.31 -7.08
N THR A 97 20.91 -25.59 -8.36
CA THR A 97 19.79 -26.30 -8.98
C THR A 97 20.31 -27.52 -9.68
N HIS A 98 20.02 -28.73 -9.17
CA HIS A 98 20.48 -29.99 -9.73
C HIS A 98 19.34 -31.04 -9.71
N ARG A 99 19.56 -32.13 -10.44
CA ARG A 99 18.63 -33.26 -10.51
C ARG A 99 18.91 -34.26 -9.40
N VAL A 100 17.88 -34.78 -8.77
CA VAL A 100 17.95 -35.88 -7.80
C VAL A 100 18.22 -37.18 -8.57
N ILE A 101 19.35 -37.80 -8.29
CA ILE A 101 19.75 -39.10 -8.93
C ILE A 101 19.53 -40.30 -8.03
N ASN A 102 19.47 -40.09 -6.71
CA ASN A 102 19.24 -41.13 -5.73
C ASN A 102 18.71 -40.57 -4.42
N ILE A 103 17.91 -41.37 -3.71
CA ILE A 103 17.32 -41.01 -2.41
C ILE A 103 17.74 -42.07 -1.40
N THR A 104 18.40 -41.66 -0.33
CA THR A 104 18.85 -42.57 0.73
C THR A 104 18.35 -42.11 2.09
N THR A 105 18.45 -43.00 3.07
CA THR A 105 18.12 -42.68 4.46
C THR A 105 19.41 -42.73 5.30
N GLY A 106 19.73 -41.66 5.98
CA GLY A 106 20.86 -41.62 6.91
C GLY A 106 20.62 -42.49 8.14
N GLY A 107 21.70 -42.73 8.91
CA GLY A 107 21.64 -43.57 10.10
C GLY A 107 20.74 -43.01 11.22
N ASP A 108 20.37 -41.74 11.15
CA ASP A 108 19.43 -41.01 12.05
C ASP A 108 17.98 -40.97 11.51
N GLY A 109 17.70 -41.71 10.41
CA GLY A 109 16.39 -41.73 9.77
C GLY A 109 16.09 -40.55 8.87
N GLN A 110 17.02 -39.61 8.65
CA GLN A 110 16.83 -38.45 7.77
C GLN A 110 16.90 -38.87 6.30
N VAL A 111 16.01 -38.29 5.49
CA VAL A 111 16.07 -38.42 4.03
C VAL A 111 17.23 -37.58 3.49
N LEU A 112 18.05 -38.19 2.66
CA LEU A 112 19.21 -37.60 2.01
C LEU A 112 19.04 -37.74 0.49
N LEU A 113 19.11 -36.60 -0.24
CA LEU A 113 19.06 -36.60 -1.70
C LEU A 113 20.47 -36.50 -2.24
N GLU A 114 20.84 -37.43 -3.09
CA GLU A 114 22.05 -37.34 -3.92
C GLU A 114 21.67 -36.63 -5.22
N THR A 115 22.37 -35.53 -5.52
CA THR A 115 22.08 -34.65 -6.64
C THR A 115 23.23 -34.60 -7.64
N LYS A 116 22.90 -34.26 -8.89
CA LYS A 116 23.88 -34.08 -9.96
C LYS A 116 23.35 -33.07 -10.98
N GLY A 117 24.23 -32.18 -11.44
CA GLY A 117 23.93 -31.34 -12.61
C GLY A 117 23.94 -32.20 -13.89
N ASP A 118 22.98 -31.94 -14.77
CA ASP A 118 22.79 -32.75 -15.99
C ASP A 118 24.06 -32.72 -16.89
N ALA A 119 24.79 -31.61 -16.91
CA ALA A 119 26.07 -31.47 -17.62
C ALA A 119 27.30 -31.94 -16.82
N ASN A 120 27.18 -32.24 -15.54
CA ASN A 120 28.27 -32.61 -14.69
C ASN A 120 28.69 -34.08 -14.92
N LEU A 121 29.98 -34.38 -14.79
CA LEU A 121 30.48 -35.76 -14.93
C LEU A 121 30.19 -36.62 -13.69
N SER A 122 30.22 -36.01 -12.50
CA SER A 122 30.05 -36.69 -11.21
C SER A 122 28.85 -36.13 -10.43
N ALA A 123 28.36 -36.92 -9.51
CA ALA A 123 27.38 -36.45 -8.50
C ALA A 123 27.99 -35.35 -7.61
N ASP A 124 27.13 -34.59 -6.97
CA ASP A 124 27.58 -33.61 -5.98
C ASP A 124 28.19 -34.32 -4.77
N ALA A 125 29.26 -33.72 -4.21
CA ALA A 125 29.96 -34.31 -3.09
C ALA A 125 29.12 -34.35 -1.80
N GLU A 126 28.05 -33.61 -1.74
CA GLU A 126 27.22 -33.41 -0.54
C GLU A 126 25.77 -33.77 -0.79
N TYR A 127 25.17 -34.44 0.18
CA TYR A 127 23.75 -34.73 0.15
C TYR A 127 22.92 -33.48 0.48
N VAL A 128 21.79 -33.35 -0.20
CA VAL A 128 20.75 -32.39 0.15
C VAL A 128 19.90 -32.98 1.28
N THR A 129 19.70 -32.20 2.31
CA THR A 129 18.92 -32.52 3.50
C THR A 129 17.75 -31.56 3.64
N ALA A 130 16.80 -31.84 4.53
CA ALA A 130 15.66 -30.93 4.80
C ALA A 130 16.12 -29.53 5.18
N ASN A 131 17.30 -29.38 5.82
CA ASN A 131 17.80 -28.09 6.30
C ASN A 131 18.36 -27.18 5.19
N ASN A 132 18.74 -27.73 4.05
CA ASN A 132 19.31 -26.95 2.95
C ASN A 132 18.49 -27.04 1.66
N LEU A 133 17.44 -27.87 1.62
CA LEU A 133 16.47 -27.88 0.52
C LEU A 133 15.63 -26.59 0.55
N ILE A 134 15.54 -25.92 -0.60
CA ILE A 134 14.66 -24.76 -0.78
C ILE A 134 13.32 -25.24 -1.35
N GLY A 135 13.36 -26.17 -2.30
CA GLY A 135 12.16 -26.75 -2.87
C GLY A 135 12.40 -27.44 -4.21
N ARG A 136 11.31 -27.84 -4.85
CA ARG A 136 11.30 -28.49 -6.16
C ARG A 136 11.05 -27.47 -7.27
N VAL A 137 11.77 -27.61 -8.38
CA VAL A 137 11.52 -26.83 -9.60
C VAL A 137 10.19 -27.29 -10.21
N SER A 138 9.22 -26.41 -10.25
CA SER A 138 7.89 -26.67 -10.82
C SER A 138 7.76 -26.22 -12.26
N TYR A 139 8.57 -25.24 -12.67
CA TYR A 139 8.62 -24.71 -14.02
C TYR A 139 9.99 -24.10 -14.30
N TYR A 140 10.43 -24.18 -15.56
CA TYR A 140 11.60 -23.47 -16.07
C TYR A 140 11.36 -23.05 -17.53
N SER A 141 11.93 -21.88 -17.91
CA SER A 141 11.85 -21.41 -19.30
C SER A 141 13.02 -22.01 -20.11
N LYS A 142 12.71 -22.58 -21.28
CA LYS A 142 13.72 -23.10 -22.21
C LYS A 142 14.29 -22.02 -23.15
N ASP A 143 13.62 -20.88 -23.27
CA ASP A 143 13.99 -19.82 -24.20
C ASP A 143 14.44 -18.54 -23.46
N ASN A 144 15.52 -17.94 -23.97
CA ASN A 144 16.06 -16.65 -23.52
C ASN A 144 15.16 -15.47 -23.98
N ASN A 145 13.85 -15.56 -23.80
CA ASN A 145 12.90 -14.56 -24.23
C ASN A 145 12.82 -13.36 -23.27
N VAL A 146 12.07 -12.33 -23.70
CA VAL A 146 11.82 -11.06 -22.97
C VAL A 146 11.54 -11.25 -21.49
N MET A 147 10.93 -12.40 -21.10
CA MET A 147 10.73 -12.81 -19.70
C MET A 147 12.04 -13.00 -18.95
N ALA A 148 13.09 -13.57 -19.57
CA ALA A 148 14.40 -13.72 -18.96
C ALA A 148 15.08 -12.36 -18.75
N SER A 149 14.87 -11.39 -19.65
CA SER A 149 15.38 -10.03 -19.49
C SER A 149 14.69 -9.26 -18.37
N LEU A 150 13.37 -9.44 -18.20
CA LEU A 150 12.63 -8.90 -17.05
C LEU A 150 13.14 -9.53 -15.73
N VAL A 151 13.36 -10.85 -15.72
CA VAL A 151 13.89 -11.55 -14.55
C VAL A 151 15.32 -11.12 -14.22
N ASN A 152 16.13 -10.68 -15.18
CA ASN A 152 17.43 -10.07 -14.88
C ASN A 152 17.32 -8.86 -13.96
N VAL A 153 16.31 -8.01 -14.19
CA VAL A 153 16.02 -6.86 -13.33
C VAL A 153 15.59 -7.32 -11.92
N PHE A 154 14.83 -8.43 -11.83
CA PHE A 154 14.39 -8.98 -10.54
C PHE A 154 15.47 -9.77 -9.78
N SER A 155 16.42 -10.35 -10.49
CA SER A 155 17.50 -11.15 -9.89
C SER A 155 18.68 -10.30 -9.42
N ASP A 156 18.84 -9.09 -9.97
CA ASP A 156 19.81 -8.14 -9.47
C ASP A 156 19.27 -7.42 -8.23
N LYS A 157 20.03 -7.44 -7.14
CA LYS A 157 19.64 -6.80 -5.86
C LYS A 157 19.25 -5.34 -6.05
N ILE A 158 19.95 -4.61 -6.91
CA ILE A 158 19.68 -3.19 -7.19
C ILE A 158 18.44 -3.05 -8.06
N GLY A 159 18.31 -3.85 -9.12
CA GLY A 159 17.15 -3.83 -10.01
C GLY A 159 15.85 -4.19 -9.28
N PHE A 160 15.89 -5.23 -8.46
CA PHE A 160 14.77 -5.62 -7.60
C PHE A 160 14.38 -4.49 -6.62
N MET A 161 15.37 -3.90 -5.94
CA MET A 161 15.14 -2.81 -5.01
C MET A 161 14.50 -1.59 -5.71
N LEU A 162 15.01 -1.22 -6.90
CA LEU A 162 14.43 -0.13 -7.68
C LEU A 162 13.01 -0.44 -8.16
N LEU A 163 12.75 -1.66 -8.64
CA LEU A 163 11.44 -2.07 -9.13
C LEU A 163 10.37 -2.09 -8.04
N VAL A 164 10.74 -2.38 -6.81
CA VAL A 164 9.82 -2.39 -5.67
C VAL A 164 9.71 -1.01 -5.01
N LEU A 165 10.85 -0.32 -4.79
CA LEU A 165 10.86 0.99 -4.14
C LEU A 165 10.24 2.09 -5.01
N PHE A 166 10.50 2.09 -6.32
CA PHE A 166 10.02 3.15 -7.18
C PHE A 166 8.49 3.24 -7.25
N PRO A 167 7.73 2.16 -7.52
CA PRO A 167 6.27 2.20 -7.48
C PRO A 167 5.71 2.52 -6.08
N THR A 168 6.33 2.00 -5.02
CA THR A 168 5.86 2.29 -3.65
C THR A 168 6.05 3.75 -3.29
N LEU A 169 7.16 4.38 -3.68
CA LEU A 169 7.39 5.82 -3.51
C LEU A 169 6.41 6.67 -4.32
N LEU A 170 6.10 6.26 -5.57
CA LEU A 170 5.09 6.94 -6.40
C LEU A 170 3.70 6.87 -5.75
N ILE A 171 3.30 5.70 -5.28
CA ILE A 171 2.01 5.51 -4.60
C ILE A 171 1.97 6.33 -3.30
N ALA A 172 3.03 6.28 -2.49
CA ALA A 172 3.15 7.06 -1.26
C ALA A 172 3.07 8.58 -1.55
N GLY A 173 3.78 9.06 -2.57
CA GLY A 173 3.72 10.46 -3.02
C GLY A 173 2.33 10.87 -3.49
N PHE A 174 1.63 10.01 -4.23
CA PHE A 174 0.26 10.26 -4.67
C PHE A 174 -0.73 10.35 -3.50
N ILE A 175 -0.62 9.43 -2.52
CA ILE A 175 -1.47 9.45 -1.32
C ILE A 175 -1.17 10.67 -0.46
N LEU A 176 0.11 11.02 -0.26
CA LEU A 176 0.50 12.21 0.49
C LEU A 176 -0.05 13.48 -0.16
N ARG A 177 0.07 13.62 -1.48
CA ARG A 177 -0.51 14.72 -2.24
C ARG A 177 -2.04 14.78 -2.08
N SER A 178 -2.72 13.65 -2.14
CA SER A 178 -4.17 13.56 -1.94
C SER A 178 -4.56 13.96 -0.52
N CYS A 179 -3.82 13.53 0.50
CA CYS A 179 -4.04 13.88 1.90
C CYS A 179 -3.87 15.39 2.13
N ILE A 180 -2.79 15.98 1.61
CA ILE A 180 -2.53 17.43 1.70
C ILE A 180 -3.64 18.22 1.00
N SER A 181 -4.08 17.78 -0.18
CA SER A 181 -5.17 18.44 -0.92
C SER A 181 -6.51 18.38 -0.16
N ASN A 182 -6.79 17.28 0.51
CA ASN A 182 -8.00 17.14 1.33
C ASN A 182 -7.92 18.04 2.58
N MET A 183 -6.79 18.05 3.29
CA MET A 183 -6.57 18.95 4.44
C MET A 183 -6.72 20.44 4.07
N ARG A 184 -6.20 20.86 2.91
CA ARG A 184 -6.36 22.25 2.46
C ARG A 184 -7.83 22.58 2.24
N ARG A 185 -8.60 21.69 1.60
CA ARG A 185 -10.04 21.89 1.39
C ARG A 185 -10.80 21.97 2.70
N ASP A 186 -10.49 21.11 3.65
CA ASP A 186 -11.15 21.11 4.96
C ASP A 186 -10.85 22.41 5.74
N MET A 187 -9.60 22.93 5.63
CA MET A 187 -9.24 24.22 6.19
C MET A 187 -9.96 25.39 5.52
N GLU A 188 -10.10 25.39 4.19
CA GLU A 188 -10.84 26.41 3.45
C GLU A 188 -12.31 26.45 3.86
N ILE A 189 -12.94 25.27 3.97
CA ILE A 189 -14.34 25.15 4.43
C ILE A 189 -14.50 25.69 5.86
N ALA A 190 -13.60 25.30 6.78
CA ALA A 190 -13.64 25.78 8.16
C ALA A 190 -13.47 27.31 8.25
N LEU A 191 -12.57 27.88 7.43
CA LEU A 191 -12.36 29.32 7.37
C LEU A 191 -13.57 30.07 6.80
N GLU A 192 -14.22 29.49 5.78
CA GLU A 192 -15.46 30.06 5.24
C GLU A 192 -16.63 29.99 6.24
N GLU A 193 -16.75 28.91 6.98
CA GLU A 193 -17.76 28.77 8.04
C GLU A 193 -17.54 29.79 9.16
N GLU A 194 -16.28 30.02 9.58
CA GLU A 194 -15.94 31.05 10.56
C GLU A 194 -16.27 32.46 10.06
N LYS A 195 -15.94 32.77 8.79
CA LYS A 195 -16.31 34.04 8.17
C LYS A 195 -17.83 34.26 8.11
N ARG A 196 -18.57 33.21 7.77
CA ARG A 196 -20.05 33.25 7.75
C ARG A 196 -20.63 33.45 9.15
N ALA A 197 -20.08 32.79 10.15
CA ALA A 197 -20.50 32.95 11.55
C ALA A 197 -20.27 34.39 12.04
N LYS A 198 -19.08 34.97 11.80
CA LYS A 198 -18.77 36.37 12.13
C LYS A 198 -19.66 37.38 11.39
N MET A 199 -19.96 37.13 10.11
CA MET A 199 -20.89 37.97 9.35
C MET A 199 -22.31 37.90 9.92
N LYS A 200 -22.78 36.72 10.30
CA LYS A 200 -24.09 36.51 10.90
C LYS A 200 -24.21 37.21 12.26
N GLU A 201 -23.20 37.11 13.08
CA GLU A 201 -23.10 37.79 14.38
C GLU A 201 -23.16 39.32 14.20
N LYS A 202 -22.36 39.88 13.30
CA LYS A 202 -22.37 41.30 12.96
C LYS A 202 -23.75 41.79 12.46
N TYR A 203 -24.42 40.95 11.65
CA TYR A 203 -25.78 41.25 11.17
C TYR A 203 -26.81 41.30 12.31
N LEU A 204 -26.72 40.35 13.25
CA LEU A 204 -27.63 40.31 14.41
C LEU A 204 -27.45 41.53 15.31
N VAL A 205 -26.22 41.92 15.61
CA VAL A 205 -25.89 43.15 16.38
C VAL A 205 -26.47 44.39 15.70
N SER A 206 -26.21 44.54 14.38
CA SER A 206 -26.76 45.65 13.61
C SER A 206 -28.31 45.69 13.59
N LYS A 207 -28.96 44.55 13.57
CA LYS A 207 -30.41 44.47 13.63
C LYS A 207 -30.99 44.84 15.01
N GLU A 208 -30.29 44.50 16.08
CA GLU A 208 -30.66 44.85 17.45
C GLU A 208 -30.46 46.36 17.68
N GLU A 209 -29.34 46.95 17.22
CA GLU A 209 -29.09 48.39 17.27
C GLU A 209 -30.15 49.17 16.51
N TYR A 210 -30.54 48.70 15.31
CA TYR A 210 -31.61 49.32 14.53
C TYR A 210 -32.98 49.25 15.24
N ALA A 211 -33.31 48.10 15.83
CA ALA A 211 -34.55 47.94 16.61
C ALA A 211 -34.56 48.85 17.84
N ALA A 212 -33.45 49.00 18.54
CA ALA A 212 -33.31 49.92 19.68
C ALA A 212 -33.47 51.40 19.26
N MET A 213 -32.91 51.75 18.11
CA MET A 213 -33.04 53.14 17.56
C MET A 213 -34.48 53.41 17.19
N VAL A 214 -35.18 52.51 16.52
CA VAL A 214 -36.61 52.64 16.18
C VAL A 214 -37.48 52.78 17.45
N ALA A 215 -37.19 52.00 18.50
CA ALA A 215 -37.90 52.10 19.78
C ALA A 215 -37.69 53.46 20.46
N ARG A 216 -36.46 54.03 20.40
CA ARG A 216 -36.17 55.37 20.93
C ARG A 216 -36.99 56.44 20.19
N ILE A 217 -36.94 56.47 18.86
CA ILE A 217 -37.67 57.41 18.04
C ILE A 217 -39.19 57.31 18.31
N LYS A 218 -39.69 56.10 18.42
CA LYS A 218 -41.13 55.88 18.75
C LYS A 218 -41.49 56.48 20.11
N ASN A 219 -40.65 56.30 21.12
CA ASN A 219 -40.91 56.83 22.45
C ASN A 219 -40.79 58.38 22.47
N GLU A 220 -39.82 58.98 21.78
CA GLU A 220 -39.70 60.41 21.62
C GLU A 220 -40.95 61.03 20.94
N LEU A 221 -41.40 60.39 19.85
CA LEU A 221 -42.62 60.85 19.16
C LEU A 221 -43.86 60.76 20.05
N VAL A 222 -44.00 59.73 20.87
CA VAL A 222 -45.10 59.58 21.81
C VAL A 222 -45.05 60.61 22.91
N GLU A 223 -43.87 61.03 23.40
CA GLU A 223 -43.69 62.12 24.37
C GLU A 223 -44.00 63.45 23.76
N GLU A 224 -43.55 63.73 22.53
CA GLU A 224 -43.91 64.97 21.81
C GLU A 224 -45.42 65.09 21.61
N LEU A 225 -46.06 64.05 21.13
CA LEU A 225 -47.52 64.01 20.95
C LEU A 225 -48.26 64.23 22.28
N LYS A 226 -47.83 63.66 23.39
CA LYS A 226 -48.40 63.91 24.70
C LYS A 226 -48.26 65.35 25.14
N HIS A 227 -47.06 65.95 24.91
CA HIS A 227 -46.82 67.34 25.24
C HIS A 227 -47.68 68.30 24.42
N ASP A 228 -47.86 67.98 23.11
CA ASP A 228 -48.73 68.80 22.23
C ASP A 228 -50.23 68.70 22.59
N VAL A 229 -50.72 67.48 22.96
CA VAL A 229 -52.07 67.30 23.46
C VAL A 229 -52.32 68.06 24.78
N GLU A 230 -51.31 68.08 25.66
CA GLU A 230 -51.36 68.81 26.94
C GLU A 230 -51.43 70.32 26.74
N LYS A 231 -50.78 70.80 25.67
CA LYS A 231 -50.64 72.24 25.32
C LYS A 231 -51.85 72.76 24.56
N THR A 232 -52.50 71.95 23.73
CA THR A 232 -53.55 72.39 22.82
C THR A 232 -54.96 72.02 23.33
N GLY A 233 -55.13 71.16 24.32
CA GLY A 233 -56.45 70.75 24.88
C GLY A 233 -57.36 70.08 23.87
N GLU A 234 -56.94 69.82 22.64
CA GLU A 234 -57.72 69.15 21.59
C GLU A 234 -57.08 67.81 21.21
N MET A 235 -57.85 66.74 21.32
CA MET A 235 -57.44 65.42 20.76
C MET A 235 -57.53 65.45 19.24
N PRO A 236 -56.52 65.05 18.53
CA PRO A 236 -56.56 64.94 17.07
C PRO A 236 -57.62 63.86 16.72
N ALA A 237 -58.51 64.19 15.82
CA ALA A 237 -59.55 63.31 15.33
C ALA A 237 -58.95 62.02 14.70
N GLU A 238 -59.52 60.94 15.17
CA GLU A 238 -59.23 59.58 14.70
C GLU A 238 -59.61 59.42 13.21
N ASN A 239 -58.56 59.37 12.34
CA ASN A 239 -58.72 58.87 11.00
C ASN A 239 -57.68 57.77 10.78
N VAL A 240 -57.94 56.58 11.29
CA VAL A 240 -57.28 55.37 10.86
C VAL A 240 -58.24 54.66 9.93
N THR A 241 -58.07 54.88 8.63
CA THR A 241 -58.58 53.96 7.62
C THR A 241 -57.52 52.86 7.46
N THR A 242 -58.01 51.65 7.81
CA THR A 242 -57.34 50.37 7.50
C THR A 242 -57.28 50.19 5.99
N GLU A 243 -56.05 49.88 5.47
CA GLU A 243 -55.76 48.93 4.39
C GLU A 243 -54.42 48.24 4.64
#